data_34bfdfdec28e2d1d6250ee5fa1e79d47
#
_entry.id   34bfdfdec28e2d1d6250ee5fa1e79d47
#
_cell.length_a   1.000
_cell.length_b   1.000
_cell.length_c   1.000
_cell.angle_alpha   90.00
_cell.angle_beta   90.00
_cell.angle_gamma   90.00
#
_symmetry.space_group_name_H-M   'P 1'
#
loop_
_entity.id
_entity.type
_entity.pdbx_description
1 polymer ?
#
loop_
_entity_poly.entity_id
_entity_poly.type
_entity_poly.pdbx_seq_one_letter_code
_entity_poly.pdbx_strand_id
1 'polypeptide(L)'
;MSLFKRIITLTLVLTMMTGCSFVNNAGAQKVFNFADSGYVTSLDASKAIDETSTNVIQAFGDGLYAYNVKSKLKPAIAKSMKVSDDGKTYTFEIRKNVKWSNGDPVTAEDFVYAWKRALSMRSDASKLLTSYGAAIAGADEIYNGRKSADTLGVYVKDKKLVVNLAYKTSRFMDLVTQPVFFPLNQKFVEAQGDQYATSPKTLLSCGTYKVSSISKDKITLKKNKTCYIAKKTNIDLVNMYFGISNEDKIKMFDEGKIDFAAVTGENAKKYDGKDSSTADSDSVIWDLVPNFKDQYLSDTRVREAMSLLLERKKYNKQVLHDGSHKAQGLLPMGICFNSNKQFIRDASRYKLKYDKKEAKKTLSKLLNEYQLKKFTFTLTYTNDYPATKAIAGKIKEDLEATKQIKVYLKEVNTVDYNQAELSLLRIKGVCNDAYDYLAPLAVNNQGINHYANNEFNNYFRTAVNAKDQDERYYAFLNAERVAMRDYAFIPVVHQGQRYLINMSVTDLIRNFCGASYSFRYMYMR
;
A
#
# COMPACT_ATOMS: atom_id res chain seq x y z
N MET A 1 59.23 52.87 25.44
CA MET A 1 58.77 51.70 24.60
C MET A 1 57.67 50.85 25.26
N SER A 2 56.84 51.35 26.14
CA SER A 2 55.80 50.56 26.82
C SER A 2 54.38 51.08 26.65
N LEU A 3 54.19 52.34 26.25
CA LEU A 3 52.82 52.87 26.05
C LEU A 3 52.24 52.59 24.66
N PHE A 4 53.07 52.57 23.65
CA PHE A 4 52.63 52.30 22.26
C PHE A 4 52.22 50.85 22.01
N LYS A 5 52.78 49.86 22.73
CA LYS A 5 52.36 48.45 22.66
C LYS A 5 51.04 48.16 23.34
N ARG A 6 50.65 48.94 24.33
CA ARG A 6 49.36 48.77 25.04
C ARG A 6 48.16 49.36 24.28
N ILE A 7 48.39 50.39 23.46
CA ILE A 7 47.33 50.99 22.63
C ILE A 7 47.01 50.13 21.42
N ILE A 8 48.02 49.44 20.80
CA ILE A 8 47.80 48.54 19.66
C ILE A 8 47.08 47.26 20.11
N THR A 9 47.31 46.77 21.32
CA THR A 9 46.62 45.56 21.84
C THR A 9 45.17 45.87 22.25
N LEU A 10 44.85 47.08 22.66
CA LEU A 10 43.49 47.47 23.00
C LEU A 10 42.61 47.76 21.78
N THR A 11 43.24 48.27 20.68
CA THR A 11 42.54 48.55 19.42
C THR A 11 42.24 47.24 18.67
N LEU A 12 43.08 46.17 18.81
CA LEU A 12 42.86 44.89 18.17
C LEU A 12 41.76 44.07 18.91
N VAL A 13 41.56 44.28 20.21
CA VAL A 13 40.49 43.60 20.96
C VAL A 13 39.14 44.29 20.76
N LEU A 14 39.12 45.61 20.49
CA LEU A 14 37.88 46.34 20.24
C LEU A 14 37.35 46.15 18.81
N THR A 15 38.22 45.78 17.85
CA THR A 15 37.80 45.43 16.46
C THR A 15 37.31 43.98 16.33
N MET A 16 37.56 43.11 17.33
CA MET A 16 36.98 41.74 17.34
C MET A 16 35.58 41.68 18.01
N MET A 17 35.11 42.72 18.66
CA MET A 17 33.78 42.78 19.29
C MET A 17 32.69 43.44 18.43
N THR A 18 33.02 44.05 17.29
CA THR A 18 32.04 44.63 16.36
C THR A 18 31.77 43.76 15.14
N GLY A 19 32.34 42.53 15.09
CA GLY A 19 32.09 41.52 14.08
C GLY A 19 30.97 40.55 14.42
N CYS A 20 29.98 40.93 15.25
CA CYS A 20 28.67 40.31 15.23
C CYS A 20 28.00 40.71 13.90
N SER A 21 28.47 40.11 12.84
CA SER A 21 27.68 39.97 11.63
C SER A 21 26.29 39.56 12.04
N PHE A 22 25.30 40.36 11.70
CA PHE A 22 23.93 39.86 11.51
C PHE A 22 24.05 38.69 10.56
N VAL A 23 24.33 37.48 11.06
CA VAL A 23 23.96 36.24 10.39
C VAL A 23 22.45 36.39 10.31
N ASN A 24 21.98 36.82 9.13
CA ASN A 24 20.62 36.56 8.72
C ASN A 24 20.42 35.08 9.01
N ASN A 25 19.72 34.75 10.08
CA ASN A 25 19.13 33.46 10.33
C ASN A 25 18.04 33.28 9.28
N ALA A 26 18.44 33.15 8.02
CA ALA A 26 17.68 32.37 7.06
C ALA A 26 17.57 30.99 7.72
N GLY A 27 16.41 30.71 8.32
CA GLY A 27 16.22 29.57 9.19
C GLY A 27 16.79 28.33 8.54
N ALA A 28 17.55 27.53 9.30
CA ALA A 28 18.21 26.34 8.80
C ALA A 28 17.21 25.52 7.98
N GLN A 29 17.61 25.11 6.77
CA GLN A 29 16.77 24.33 5.85
C GLN A 29 16.29 23.06 6.56
N LYS A 30 14.97 22.89 6.67
CA LYS A 30 14.38 21.71 7.28
C LYS A 30 14.39 20.56 6.28
N VAL A 31 15.10 19.50 6.61
CA VAL A 31 15.29 18.31 5.78
C VAL A 31 14.67 17.10 6.47
N PHE A 32 13.86 16.37 5.75
CA PHE A 32 13.31 15.08 6.20
C PHE A 32 13.94 13.94 5.39
N ASN A 33 14.49 12.96 6.08
CA ASN A 33 15.18 11.82 5.50
C ASN A 33 14.36 10.55 5.75
N PHE A 34 13.97 9.89 4.67
CA PHE A 34 13.16 8.66 4.65
C PHE A 34 13.94 7.52 4.03
N ALA A 35 13.86 6.30 4.59
CA ALA A 35 14.45 5.11 4.01
C ALA A 35 13.43 4.00 3.78
N ASP A 36 13.49 3.40 2.58
CA ASP A 36 12.65 2.29 2.13
C ASP A 36 13.53 1.10 1.70
N SER A 37 12.98 -0.11 1.83
CA SER A 37 13.65 -1.33 1.35
C SER A 37 13.41 -1.60 -0.14
N GLY A 38 12.33 -1.07 -0.70
CA GLY A 38 11.98 -1.21 -2.11
C GLY A 38 12.80 -0.30 -3.01
N TYR A 39 12.62 -0.47 -4.31
CA TYR A 39 13.15 0.41 -5.35
C TYR A 39 12.01 1.06 -6.13
N VAL A 40 12.24 2.26 -6.63
CA VAL A 40 11.30 2.92 -7.53
C VAL A 40 11.40 2.28 -8.92
N THR A 41 10.29 1.70 -9.38
CA THR A 41 10.23 1.10 -10.73
C THR A 41 9.74 2.09 -11.77
N SER A 42 8.88 3.05 -11.38
CA SER A 42 8.37 4.09 -12.27
C SER A 42 7.89 5.32 -11.50
N LEU A 43 8.15 6.51 -12.04
CA LEU A 43 7.53 7.77 -11.59
C LEU A 43 6.36 8.21 -12.48
N ASP A 44 6.02 7.43 -13.51
CA ASP A 44 4.81 7.62 -14.30
C ASP A 44 3.59 7.06 -13.56
N ALA A 45 2.69 7.93 -13.12
CA ALA A 45 1.49 7.55 -12.37
C ALA A 45 0.58 6.57 -13.15
N SER A 46 0.66 6.54 -14.48
CA SER A 46 -0.09 5.58 -15.31
C SER A 46 0.49 4.16 -15.29
N LYS A 47 1.71 3.96 -14.76
CA LYS A 47 2.44 2.67 -14.75
C LYS A 47 2.74 2.17 -13.35
N ALA A 48 2.96 3.09 -12.40
CA ALA A 48 3.40 2.77 -11.05
C ALA A 48 2.33 1.98 -10.28
N ILE A 49 2.71 0.80 -9.79
CA ILE A 49 1.85 -0.05 -8.95
C ILE A 49 2.55 -0.48 -7.65
N ASP A 50 3.88 -0.55 -7.65
CA ASP A 50 4.64 -0.89 -6.45
C ASP A 50 4.53 0.21 -5.38
N GLU A 51 4.61 -0.20 -4.13
CA GLU A 51 4.42 0.67 -2.98
C GLU A 51 5.45 1.81 -2.93
N THR A 52 6.71 1.53 -3.23
CA THR A 52 7.80 2.52 -3.19
C THR A 52 7.59 3.61 -4.24
N SER A 53 7.26 3.25 -5.49
CA SER A 53 6.94 4.19 -6.58
C SER A 53 5.72 5.05 -6.23
N THR A 54 4.65 4.43 -5.74
CA THR A 54 3.41 5.15 -5.38
C THR A 54 3.62 6.11 -4.22
N ASN A 55 4.45 5.77 -3.22
CA ASN A 55 4.82 6.67 -2.12
C ASN A 55 5.58 7.91 -2.62
N VAL A 56 6.50 7.75 -3.59
CA VAL A 56 7.21 8.89 -4.20
C VAL A 56 6.26 9.77 -4.98
N ILE A 57 5.37 9.18 -5.79
CA ILE A 57 4.39 9.94 -6.58
C ILE A 57 3.44 10.73 -5.69
N GLN A 58 3.02 10.18 -4.54
CA GLN A 58 2.21 10.88 -3.55
C GLN A 58 2.87 12.16 -2.99
N ALA A 59 4.19 12.27 -3.03
CA ALA A 59 4.88 13.46 -2.55
C ALA A 59 4.84 14.62 -3.57
N PHE A 60 4.90 14.33 -4.88
CA PHE A 60 4.94 15.37 -5.92
C PHE A 60 3.63 15.49 -6.73
N GLY A 61 2.76 14.49 -6.69
CA GLY A 61 1.43 14.51 -7.27
C GLY A 61 0.34 14.83 -6.23
N ASP A 62 -0.88 15.01 -6.69
CA ASP A 62 -2.06 15.16 -5.85
C ASP A 62 -3.32 14.72 -6.62
N GLY A 63 -4.33 14.19 -5.89
CA GLY A 63 -5.57 13.67 -6.45
C GLY A 63 -6.77 14.61 -6.26
N LEU A 64 -7.93 14.16 -6.71
CA LEU A 64 -9.20 14.85 -6.46
C LEU A 64 -9.49 14.98 -4.97
N TYR A 65 -9.26 13.90 -4.23
CA TYR A 65 -9.39 13.79 -2.78
C TYR A 65 -8.12 13.20 -2.17
N ALA A 66 -7.91 13.42 -0.89
CA ALA A 66 -6.81 12.86 -0.13
C ALA A 66 -7.23 12.62 1.32
N TYR A 67 -6.54 11.70 2.01
CA TYR A 67 -6.71 11.52 3.44
C TYR A 67 -6.03 12.64 4.22
N ASN A 68 -6.65 13.05 5.33
CA ASN A 68 -6.03 13.96 6.30
C ASN A 68 -5.35 13.17 7.42
N VAL A 69 -4.70 13.87 8.36
CA VAL A 69 -4.00 13.29 9.53
C VAL A 69 -4.90 12.46 10.46
N LYS A 70 -6.22 12.51 10.31
CA LYS A 70 -7.21 11.70 11.03
C LYS A 70 -7.76 10.57 10.16
N SER A 71 -7.08 10.21 9.09
CA SER A 71 -7.51 9.19 8.10
C SER A 71 -8.92 9.42 7.54
N LYS A 72 -9.34 10.69 7.44
CA LYS A 72 -10.63 11.05 6.83
C LYS A 72 -10.41 11.59 5.44
N LEU A 73 -11.15 11.06 4.47
CA LEU A 73 -11.14 11.53 3.10
C LEU A 73 -11.63 12.97 3.01
N LYS A 74 -10.89 13.84 2.36
CA LYS A 74 -11.13 15.28 2.22
C LYS A 74 -10.88 15.76 0.79
N PRO A 75 -11.59 16.81 0.34
CA PRO A 75 -11.31 17.46 -0.93
C PRO A 75 -9.86 17.94 -1.00
N ALA A 76 -9.17 17.57 -2.09
CA ALA A 76 -7.79 17.98 -2.40
C ALA A 76 -7.78 18.92 -3.61
N ILE A 77 -7.45 18.45 -4.82
CA ILE A 77 -7.56 19.29 -6.05
C ILE A 77 -9.02 19.62 -6.34
N ALA A 78 -9.95 18.71 -6.08
CA ALA A 78 -11.36 19.04 -6.15
C ALA A 78 -11.73 20.03 -5.02
N LYS A 79 -12.53 21.06 -5.36
CA LYS A 79 -13.14 21.99 -4.40
C LYS A 79 -14.41 21.38 -3.78
N SER A 80 -15.21 20.74 -4.62
CA SER A 80 -16.49 20.11 -4.26
C SER A 80 -16.79 18.94 -5.19
N MET A 81 -17.75 18.13 -4.78
CA MET A 81 -18.27 17.00 -5.54
C MET A 81 -19.79 16.95 -5.40
N LYS A 82 -20.47 16.54 -6.47
CA LYS A 82 -21.87 16.12 -6.47
C LYS A 82 -21.97 14.69 -6.98
N VAL A 83 -22.87 13.91 -6.42
CA VAL A 83 -23.16 12.53 -6.85
C VAL A 83 -24.63 12.49 -7.26
N SER A 84 -24.95 11.80 -8.35
CA SER A 84 -26.33 11.55 -8.78
C SER A 84 -27.05 10.61 -7.80
N ASP A 85 -28.39 10.62 -7.81
CA ASP A 85 -29.21 9.82 -6.89
C ASP A 85 -28.97 8.31 -7.04
N ASP A 86 -28.66 7.85 -8.25
CA ASP A 86 -28.31 6.44 -8.52
C ASP A 86 -26.88 6.07 -8.09
N GLY A 87 -26.09 7.06 -7.63
CA GLY A 87 -24.71 6.86 -7.16
C GLY A 87 -23.70 6.54 -8.26
N LYS A 88 -24.04 6.75 -9.54
CA LYS A 88 -23.18 6.38 -10.67
C LYS A 88 -22.46 7.55 -11.32
N THR A 89 -23.00 8.77 -11.22
CA THR A 89 -22.37 9.96 -11.82
C THR A 89 -21.80 10.87 -10.75
N TYR A 90 -20.49 11.10 -10.84
CA TYR A 90 -19.76 12.01 -9.97
C TYR A 90 -19.34 13.25 -10.75
N THR A 91 -19.61 14.44 -10.20
CA THR A 91 -19.26 15.73 -10.82
C THR A 91 -18.36 16.49 -9.86
N PHE A 92 -17.10 16.73 -10.27
CA PHE A 92 -16.10 17.42 -9.45
C PHE A 92 -15.85 18.83 -9.98
N GLU A 93 -15.85 19.80 -9.08
CA GLU A 93 -15.37 21.16 -9.36
C GLU A 93 -13.88 21.26 -9.00
N ILE A 94 -13.04 21.58 -9.97
CA ILE A 94 -11.58 21.73 -9.76
C ILE A 94 -11.30 23.11 -9.17
N ARG A 95 -10.37 23.18 -8.20
CA ARG A 95 -9.93 24.45 -7.60
C ARG A 95 -9.20 25.31 -8.62
N LYS A 96 -9.54 26.59 -8.71
CA LYS A 96 -8.93 27.55 -9.64
C LYS A 96 -7.48 27.91 -9.31
N ASN A 97 -7.05 27.69 -8.06
CA ASN A 97 -5.71 28.05 -7.56
C ASN A 97 -4.71 26.90 -7.55
N VAL A 98 -5.04 25.76 -8.13
CA VAL A 98 -4.10 24.64 -8.28
C VAL A 98 -3.31 24.82 -9.56
N LYS A 99 -1.98 24.71 -9.44
CA LYS A 99 -1.04 24.91 -10.56
C LYS A 99 -0.04 23.78 -10.64
N TRP A 100 0.36 23.47 -11.83
CA TRP A 100 1.56 22.70 -12.10
C TRP A 100 2.83 23.47 -11.71
N SER A 101 3.93 22.77 -11.50
CA SER A 101 5.22 23.39 -11.11
C SER A 101 5.83 24.30 -12.17
N ASN A 102 5.36 24.27 -13.41
CA ASN A 102 5.70 25.19 -14.50
C ASN A 102 4.78 26.45 -14.53
N GLY A 103 3.76 26.52 -13.67
CA GLY A 103 2.84 27.63 -13.55
C GLY A 103 1.50 27.45 -14.27
N ASP A 104 1.36 26.46 -15.14
CA ASP A 104 0.10 26.14 -15.83
C ASP A 104 -1.00 25.78 -14.81
N PRO A 105 -2.27 26.08 -15.05
CA PRO A 105 -3.36 25.64 -14.21
C PRO A 105 -3.55 24.13 -14.30
N VAL A 106 -3.94 23.47 -13.19
CA VAL A 106 -4.47 22.11 -13.22
C VAL A 106 -5.95 22.19 -13.52
N THR A 107 -6.41 21.45 -14.53
CA THR A 107 -7.78 21.51 -15.04
C THR A 107 -8.48 20.15 -15.00
N ALA A 108 -9.77 20.10 -15.34
CA ALA A 108 -10.52 18.86 -15.45
C ALA A 108 -10.03 17.99 -16.62
N GLU A 109 -9.55 18.63 -17.68
CA GLU A 109 -8.98 17.99 -18.87
C GLU A 109 -7.73 17.17 -18.54
N ASP A 110 -6.90 17.61 -17.57
CA ASP A 110 -5.71 16.88 -17.11
C ASP A 110 -6.08 15.51 -16.50
N PHE A 111 -7.22 15.40 -15.81
CA PHE A 111 -7.73 14.14 -15.29
C PHE A 111 -8.29 13.25 -16.40
N VAL A 112 -9.05 13.81 -17.34
CA VAL A 112 -9.57 13.06 -18.49
C VAL A 112 -8.42 12.45 -19.29
N TYR A 113 -7.40 13.26 -19.60
CA TYR A 113 -6.21 12.80 -20.31
C TYR A 113 -5.49 11.68 -19.54
N ALA A 114 -5.21 11.90 -18.24
CA ALA A 114 -4.49 10.93 -17.41
C ALA A 114 -5.15 9.56 -17.41
N TRP A 115 -6.48 9.50 -17.21
CA TRP A 115 -7.20 8.23 -17.09
C TRP A 115 -7.35 7.51 -18.44
N LYS A 116 -7.58 8.27 -19.53
CA LYS A 116 -7.56 7.72 -20.90
C LYS A 116 -6.19 7.15 -21.26
N ARG A 117 -5.11 7.90 -20.93
CA ARG A 117 -3.73 7.47 -21.18
C ARG A 117 -3.41 6.19 -20.40
N ALA A 118 -3.74 6.13 -19.09
CA ALA A 118 -3.50 4.95 -18.27
C ALA A 118 -4.15 3.68 -18.86
N LEU A 119 -5.42 3.77 -19.27
CA LEU A 119 -6.13 2.64 -19.88
C LEU A 119 -5.56 2.26 -21.24
N SER A 120 -5.15 3.23 -22.08
CA SER A 120 -4.51 2.95 -23.37
C SER A 120 -3.20 2.19 -23.21
N MET A 121 -2.47 2.41 -22.12
CA MET A 121 -1.23 1.70 -21.80
C MET A 121 -1.46 0.27 -21.30
N ARG A 122 -2.66 -0.07 -20.86
CA ARG A 122 -3.02 -1.39 -20.31
C ARG A 122 -2.06 -1.87 -19.22
N SER A 123 -1.58 -0.94 -18.41
CA SER A 123 -0.70 -1.25 -17.28
C SER A 123 -1.49 -1.93 -16.14
N ASP A 124 -0.77 -2.60 -15.23
CA ASP A 124 -1.42 -3.15 -14.03
C ASP A 124 -2.06 -2.06 -13.16
N ALA A 125 -1.48 -0.86 -13.10
CA ALA A 125 -2.06 0.28 -12.40
C ALA A 125 -3.43 0.68 -12.98
N SER A 126 -3.61 0.60 -14.31
CA SER A 126 -4.85 0.97 -14.98
C SER A 126 -6.01 0.01 -14.71
N LYS A 127 -5.75 -1.20 -14.19
CA LYS A 127 -6.80 -2.11 -13.70
C LYS A 127 -7.67 -1.46 -12.61
N LEU A 128 -7.11 -0.52 -11.84
CA LEU A 128 -7.88 0.21 -10.82
C LEU A 128 -8.99 1.11 -11.39
N LEU A 129 -8.98 1.43 -12.70
CA LEU A 129 -10.06 2.18 -13.35
C LEU A 129 -11.20 1.25 -13.82
N THR A 130 -10.93 -0.04 -14.02
CA THR A 130 -11.88 -1.05 -14.52
C THR A 130 -12.89 -1.52 -13.45
N SER A 131 -13.71 -2.51 -13.79
CA SER A 131 -14.61 -3.19 -12.84
C SER A 131 -13.90 -3.81 -11.64
N TYR A 132 -12.61 -4.15 -11.80
CA TYR A 132 -11.75 -4.57 -10.68
C TYR A 132 -11.61 -3.49 -9.61
N GLY A 133 -11.62 -2.21 -9.98
CA GLY A 133 -11.41 -1.07 -9.09
C GLY A 133 -12.59 -0.10 -9.03
N ALA A 134 -12.47 0.99 -9.74
CA ALA A 134 -13.39 2.13 -9.71
C ALA A 134 -14.64 1.95 -10.57
N ALA A 135 -14.68 0.93 -11.41
CA ALA A 135 -15.79 0.62 -12.31
C ALA A 135 -16.19 1.80 -13.23
N ILE A 136 -15.21 2.53 -13.77
CA ILE A 136 -15.52 3.62 -14.72
C ILE A 136 -16.14 3.03 -15.97
N ALA A 137 -17.25 3.62 -16.44
CA ALA A 137 -17.97 3.13 -17.61
C ALA A 137 -17.06 3.08 -18.84
N GLY A 138 -17.03 1.94 -19.54
CA GLY A 138 -16.18 1.70 -20.71
C GLY A 138 -14.73 1.29 -20.40
N ALA A 139 -14.28 1.34 -19.14
CA ALA A 139 -12.89 1.07 -18.79
C ALA A 139 -12.46 -0.38 -19.08
N ASP A 140 -13.33 -1.36 -18.84
CA ASP A 140 -13.02 -2.78 -19.12
C ASP A 140 -12.84 -3.03 -20.62
N GLU A 141 -13.67 -2.44 -21.46
CA GLU A 141 -13.59 -2.61 -22.91
C GLU A 141 -12.32 -1.94 -23.48
N ILE A 142 -11.94 -0.77 -22.93
CA ILE A 142 -10.73 -0.07 -23.33
C ILE A 142 -9.49 -0.84 -22.89
N TYR A 143 -9.46 -1.28 -21.61
CA TYR A 143 -8.35 -2.07 -21.08
C TYR A 143 -8.11 -3.35 -21.88
N ASN A 144 -9.19 -4.03 -22.29
CA ASN A 144 -9.12 -5.24 -23.13
C ASN A 144 -8.95 -4.94 -24.64
N GLY A 145 -8.80 -3.67 -25.03
CA GLY A 145 -8.58 -3.26 -26.42
C GLY A 145 -9.78 -3.39 -27.34
N ARG A 146 -10.98 -3.49 -26.79
CA ARG A 146 -12.22 -3.62 -27.55
C ARG A 146 -12.86 -2.28 -27.94
N LYS A 147 -12.46 -1.18 -27.26
CA LYS A 147 -12.94 0.18 -27.54
C LYS A 147 -11.80 1.20 -27.47
N SER A 148 -11.98 2.34 -28.14
CA SER A 148 -11.09 3.50 -28.02
C SER A 148 -11.21 4.14 -26.64
N ALA A 149 -10.10 4.71 -26.13
CA ALA A 149 -10.07 5.47 -24.89
C ALA A 149 -11.04 6.67 -24.87
N ASP A 150 -11.45 7.16 -26.05
CA ASP A 150 -12.42 8.25 -26.17
C ASP A 150 -13.83 7.89 -25.70
N THR A 151 -14.15 6.60 -25.62
CA THR A 151 -15.43 6.08 -25.12
C THR A 151 -15.48 5.96 -23.59
N LEU A 152 -14.39 6.32 -22.89
CA LEU A 152 -14.35 6.28 -21.43
C LEU A 152 -15.41 7.21 -20.83
N GLY A 153 -16.13 6.71 -19.81
CA GLY A 153 -17.14 7.47 -19.08
C GLY A 153 -16.58 8.63 -18.24
N VAL A 154 -15.53 9.30 -18.72
CA VAL A 154 -14.94 10.49 -18.08
C VAL A 154 -14.81 11.60 -19.10
N TYR A 155 -15.33 12.80 -18.77
CA TYR A 155 -15.33 13.95 -19.67
C TYR A 155 -15.47 15.26 -18.90
N VAL A 156 -15.26 16.38 -19.60
CA VAL A 156 -15.47 17.71 -19.05
C VAL A 156 -16.81 18.27 -19.51
N LYS A 157 -17.60 18.79 -18.56
CA LYS A 157 -18.82 19.54 -18.81
C LYS A 157 -18.87 20.77 -17.90
N ASP A 158 -19.10 21.93 -18.46
CA ASP A 158 -19.14 23.23 -17.74
C ASP A 158 -17.90 23.45 -16.85
N LYS A 159 -16.70 23.13 -17.39
CA LYS A 159 -15.40 23.16 -16.68
C LYS A 159 -15.31 22.25 -15.44
N LYS A 160 -16.19 21.27 -15.32
CA LYS A 160 -16.20 20.28 -14.25
C LYS A 160 -15.84 18.93 -14.82
N LEU A 161 -15.14 18.13 -14.02
CA LEU A 161 -14.88 16.73 -14.34
C LEU A 161 -16.13 15.92 -14.03
N VAL A 162 -16.65 15.21 -15.03
CA VAL A 162 -17.76 14.27 -14.88
C VAL A 162 -17.25 12.87 -15.06
N VAL A 163 -17.60 12.00 -14.13
CA VAL A 163 -17.21 10.58 -14.11
C VAL A 163 -18.46 9.73 -14.01
N ASN A 164 -18.69 8.88 -15.01
CA ASN A 164 -19.76 7.90 -15.01
C ASN A 164 -19.20 6.52 -14.66
N LEU A 165 -19.78 5.87 -13.68
CA LEU A 165 -19.48 4.50 -13.30
C LEU A 165 -20.43 3.52 -14.01
N ALA A 166 -19.95 2.33 -14.35
CA ALA A 166 -20.78 1.26 -14.91
C ALA A 166 -21.84 0.80 -13.89
N TYR A 167 -21.45 0.79 -12.61
CA TYR A 167 -22.34 0.50 -11.48
C TYR A 167 -21.88 1.29 -10.23
N LYS A 168 -22.79 1.47 -9.28
CA LYS A 168 -22.48 2.11 -7.98
C LYS A 168 -21.43 1.28 -7.23
N THR A 169 -20.36 1.91 -6.77
CA THR A 169 -19.35 1.26 -5.93
C THR A 169 -18.87 2.20 -4.82
N SER A 170 -18.71 1.66 -3.61
CA SER A 170 -18.13 2.38 -2.46
C SER A 170 -16.62 2.64 -2.63
N ARG A 171 -15.95 1.89 -3.52
CA ARG A 171 -14.49 1.93 -3.71
C ARG A 171 -14.00 3.18 -4.44
N PHE A 172 -14.83 3.76 -5.31
CA PHE A 172 -14.42 4.86 -6.19
C PHE A 172 -13.77 6.03 -5.44
N MET A 173 -14.38 6.46 -4.34
CA MET A 173 -13.88 7.63 -3.60
C MET A 173 -12.57 7.35 -2.85
N ASP A 174 -12.31 6.13 -2.42
CA ASP A 174 -11.01 5.75 -1.87
C ASP A 174 -9.95 5.66 -2.97
N LEU A 175 -10.33 5.09 -4.12
CA LEU A 175 -9.42 4.87 -5.25
C LEU A 175 -8.95 6.17 -5.90
N VAL A 176 -9.76 7.25 -5.93
CA VAL A 176 -9.31 8.55 -6.46
C VAL A 176 -8.17 9.20 -5.68
N THR A 177 -7.76 8.61 -4.55
CA THR A 177 -6.55 8.99 -3.81
C THR A 177 -5.28 8.32 -4.33
N GLN A 178 -5.41 7.32 -5.22
CA GLN A 178 -4.28 6.56 -5.74
C GLN A 178 -3.60 7.29 -6.92
N PRO A 179 -2.28 7.15 -7.10
CA PRO A 179 -1.52 7.86 -8.14
C PRO A 179 -2.07 7.73 -9.55
N VAL A 180 -2.59 6.57 -9.96
CA VAL A 180 -3.15 6.36 -11.31
C VAL A 180 -4.36 7.27 -11.61
N PHE A 181 -5.01 7.81 -10.57
CA PHE A 181 -6.10 8.77 -10.68
C PHE A 181 -5.63 10.23 -10.62
N PHE A 182 -4.34 10.50 -10.48
CA PHE A 182 -3.81 11.87 -10.46
C PHE A 182 -3.84 12.48 -11.86
N PRO A 183 -3.95 13.82 -11.95
CA PRO A 183 -3.96 14.50 -13.25
C PRO A 183 -2.59 14.45 -13.91
N LEU A 184 -2.55 14.55 -15.23
CA LEU A 184 -1.34 14.69 -16.05
C LEU A 184 -1.53 15.85 -17.02
N ASN A 185 -0.53 16.74 -17.13
CA ASN A 185 -0.56 17.82 -18.11
C ASN A 185 -0.30 17.24 -19.51
N GLN A 186 -1.35 17.15 -20.33
CA GLN A 186 -1.29 16.52 -21.65
C GLN A 186 -0.17 17.09 -22.52
N LYS A 187 -0.14 18.42 -22.69
CA LYS A 187 0.86 19.10 -23.52
C LYS A 187 2.30 18.77 -23.09
N PHE A 188 2.54 18.73 -21.80
CA PHE A 188 3.86 18.42 -21.26
C PHE A 188 4.21 16.94 -21.47
N VAL A 189 3.32 16.01 -21.12
CA VAL A 189 3.56 14.56 -21.27
C VAL A 189 3.86 14.19 -22.71
N GLU A 190 3.05 14.69 -23.65
CA GLU A 190 3.22 14.42 -25.09
C GLU A 190 4.52 15.01 -25.63
N ALA A 191 4.92 16.21 -25.17
CA ALA A 191 6.21 16.81 -25.55
C ALA A 191 7.41 16.03 -25.03
N GLN A 192 7.30 15.28 -23.92
CA GLN A 192 8.37 14.43 -23.40
C GLN A 192 8.43 13.05 -24.07
N GLY A 193 7.33 12.56 -24.63
CA GLY A 193 7.25 11.22 -25.24
C GLY A 193 7.77 10.14 -24.27
N ASP A 194 8.68 9.27 -24.75
CA ASP A 194 9.25 8.18 -23.96
C ASP A 194 10.16 8.65 -22.81
N GLN A 195 10.58 9.92 -22.81
CA GLN A 195 11.38 10.49 -21.73
C GLN A 195 10.52 10.95 -20.54
N TYR A 196 9.19 10.92 -20.66
CA TYR A 196 8.31 11.30 -19.55
C TYR A 196 8.61 10.48 -18.28
N ALA A 197 8.74 11.18 -17.14
CA ALA A 197 8.99 10.61 -15.82
C ALA A 197 10.34 9.89 -15.63
N THR A 198 11.34 10.13 -16.50
CA THR A 198 12.68 9.55 -16.38
C THR A 198 13.69 10.48 -15.68
N SER A 199 13.40 11.77 -15.58
CA SER A 199 14.27 12.77 -14.96
C SER A 199 13.46 13.89 -14.31
N PRO A 200 14.06 14.70 -13.41
CA PRO A 200 13.36 15.87 -12.85
C PRO A 200 12.85 16.88 -13.89
N LYS A 201 13.54 16.97 -15.05
CA LYS A 201 13.16 17.88 -16.14
C LYS A 201 11.96 17.37 -16.94
N THR A 202 11.70 16.07 -16.92
CA THR A 202 10.61 15.41 -17.64
C THR A 202 9.42 15.07 -16.73
N LEU A 203 9.34 15.75 -15.55
CA LEU A 203 8.25 15.63 -14.59
C LEU A 203 7.66 17.00 -14.25
N LEU A 204 6.33 17.09 -14.16
CA LEU A 204 5.63 18.19 -13.53
C LEU A 204 5.01 17.72 -12.21
N SER A 205 4.93 18.63 -11.26
CA SER A 205 4.36 18.40 -9.94
C SER A 205 3.18 19.33 -9.70
N CYS A 206 2.11 18.81 -9.11
CA CYS A 206 1.00 19.61 -8.58
C CYS A 206 0.85 19.45 -7.06
N GLY A 207 1.58 18.51 -6.47
CA GLY A 207 1.64 18.22 -5.04
C GLY A 207 2.56 19.14 -4.23
N THR A 208 2.75 18.78 -2.96
CA THR A 208 3.49 19.58 -1.96
C THR A 208 4.98 19.72 -2.28
N TYR A 209 5.55 18.75 -2.97
CA TYR A 209 6.95 18.73 -3.39
C TYR A 209 7.09 18.62 -4.90
N LYS A 210 8.30 18.85 -5.40
CA LYS A 210 8.71 18.58 -6.77
C LYS A 210 10.03 17.81 -6.77
N VAL A 211 10.19 16.90 -7.71
CA VAL A 211 11.41 16.11 -7.86
C VAL A 211 12.55 17.05 -8.25
N SER A 212 13.67 16.99 -7.54
CA SER A 212 14.85 17.81 -7.79
C SER A 212 16.06 16.99 -8.25
N SER A 213 16.19 15.74 -7.80
CA SER A 213 17.18 14.79 -8.31
C SER A 213 16.65 13.36 -8.25
N ILE A 214 17.14 12.51 -9.15
CA ILE A 214 16.82 11.08 -9.25
C ILE A 214 18.12 10.32 -9.40
N SER A 215 18.37 9.33 -8.56
CA SER A 215 19.32 8.25 -8.75
C SER A 215 18.65 6.91 -8.42
N LYS A 216 19.33 5.80 -8.67
CA LYS A 216 18.80 4.46 -8.40
C LYS A 216 18.43 4.25 -6.95
N ASP A 217 19.23 4.78 -6.04
CA ASP A 217 19.16 4.57 -4.59
C ASP A 217 18.65 5.78 -3.82
N LYS A 218 18.40 6.93 -4.50
CA LYS A 218 17.95 8.14 -3.84
C LYS A 218 17.14 9.05 -4.77
N ILE A 219 16.04 9.56 -4.27
CA ILE A 219 15.29 10.68 -4.86
C ILE A 219 15.26 11.83 -3.85
N THR A 220 15.59 13.05 -4.32
CA THR A 220 15.45 14.26 -3.54
C THR A 220 14.26 15.08 -4.05
N LEU A 221 13.38 15.44 -3.14
CA LEU A 221 12.21 16.26 -3.39
C LEU A 221 12.39 17.62 -2.70
N LYS A 222 12.09 18.70 -3.43
CA LYS A 222 12.12 20.07 -2.91
C LYS A 222 10.70 20.61 -2.77
N LYS A 223 10.43 21.37 -1.71
CA LYS A 223 9.14 22.00 -1.48
C LYS A 223 8.65 22.76 -2.72
N ASN A 224 7.44 22.46 -3.16
CA ASN A 224 6.78 23.13 -4.27
C ASN A 224 6.08 24.40 -3.75
N LYS A 225 6.73 25.55 -3.87
CA LYS A 225 6.21 26.83 -3.36
C LYS A 225 4.92 27.28 -4.07
N THR A 226 4.62 26.75 -5.28
CA THR A 226 3.41 27.07 -6.05
C THR A 226 2.22 26.17 -5.68
N CYS A 227 2.45 25.10 -4.89
CA CYS A 227 1.37 24.23 -4.44
C CYS A 227 0.36 24.99 -3.58
N TYR A 228 -0.92 24.79 -3.85
CA TYR A 228 -2.03 25.48 -3.15
C TYR A 228 -2.05 25.24 -1.62
N ILE A 229 -1.37 24.20 -1.14
CA ILE A 229 -1.21 23.87 0.29
C ILE A 229 0.24 24.02 0.78
N ALA A 230 1.12 24.69 0.02
CA ALA A 230 2.54 24.82 0.37
C ALA A 230 2.81 25.34 1.80
N LYS A 231 1.88 26.12 2.35
CA LYS A 231 1.98 26.66 3.73
C LYS A 231 1.67 25.63 4.83
N LYS A 232 1.19 24.42 4.46
CA LYS A 232 0.83 23.36 5.41
C LYS A 232 2.02 22.50 5.86
N THR A 233 3.18 22.68 5.25
CA THR A 233 4.45 22.03 5.64
C THR A 233 5.55 23.08 5.82
N ASN A 234 6.48 22.84 6.74
CA ASN A 234 7.70 23.64 6.91
C ASN A 234 8.96 22.88 6.44
N ILE A 235 8.82 21.68 5.89
CA ILE A 235 9.94 20.88 5.40
C ILE A 235 10.31 21.34 4.00
N ASP A 236 11.59 21.70 3.81
CA ASP A 236 12.09 22.25 2.54
C ASP A 236 12.57 21.18 1.58
N LEU A 237 13.15 20.09 2.12
CA LEU A 237 13.64 18.95 1.37
C LEU A 237 13.16 17.64 1.98
N VAL A 238 12.86 16.67 1.10
CA VAL A 238 12.65 15.27 1.46
C VAL A 238 13.67 14.44 0.69
N ASN A 239 14.54 13.74 1.39
CA ASN A 239 15.43 12.73 0.82
C ASN A 239 14.82 11.36 1.04
N MET A 240 14.61 10.62 -0.03
CA MET A 240 14.10 9.25 0.01
C MET A 240 15.21 8.30 -0.46
N TYR A 241 15.64 7.39 0.41
CA TYR A 241 16.67 6.38 0.16
C TYR A 241 16.00 5.03 -0.09
N PHE A 242 16.48 4.28 -1.08
CA PHE A 242 15.88 3.04 -1.57
C PHE A 242 16.84 1.87 -1.49
N GLY A 243 16.29 0.64 -1.43
CA GLY A 243 17.07 -0.58 -1.36
C GLY A 243 17.82 -0.74 -0.02
N ILE A 244 17.35 -0.09 1.03
CA ILE A 244 18.01 -0.11 2.34
C ILE A 244 17.49 -1.30 3.15
N SER A 245 18.40 -2.17 3.61
CA SER A 245 18.05 -3.31 4.45
C SER A 245 17.41 -2.88 5.78
N ASN A 246 16.64 -3.75 6.42
CA ASN A 246 16.10 -3.44 7.75
C ASN A 246 17.20 -3.09 8.77
N GLU A 247 18.32 -3.79 8.72
CA GLU A 247 19.47 -3.55 9.61
C GLU A 247 20.08 -2.17 9.37
N ASP A 248 20.28 -1.81 8.10
CA ASP A 248 20.84 -0.51 7.75
C ASP A 248 19.86 0.62 8.07
N LYS A 249 18.54 0.47 7.85
CA LYS A 249 17.53 1.45 8.27
C LYS A 249 17.60 1.72 9.78
N ILE A 250 17.70 0.67 10.58
CA ILE A 250 17.83 0.76 12.03
C ILE A 250 19.13 1.48 12.42
N LYS A 251 20.25 1.12 11.78
CA LYS A 251 21.54 1.78 12.00
C LYS A 251 21.50 3.25 11.60
N MET A 252 20.97 3.57 10.44
CA MET A 252 20.83 4.96 9.96
C MET A 252 19.95 5.80 10.89
N PHE A 253 18.89 5.21 11.45
CA PHE A 253 18.03 5.88 12.41
C PHE A 253 18.76 6.15 13.75
N ASP A 254 19.47 5.16 14.28
CA ASP A 254 20.27 5.32 15.51
C ASP A 254 21.37 6.39 15.37
N GLU A 255 21.95 6.50 14.18
CA GLU A 255 22.97 7.50 13.84
C GLU A 255 22.37 8.88 13.49
N GLY A 256 21.04 9.05 13.52
CA GLY A 256 20.36 10.28 13.14
C GLY A 256 20.45 10.65 11.66
N LYS A 257 20.79 9.70 10.78
CA LYS A 257 20.90 9.90 9.33
C LYS A 257 19.55 9.89 8.62
N ILE A 258 18.55 9.23 9.22
CA ILE A 258 17.17 9.23 8.73
C ILE A 258 16.21 9.60 9.86
N ASP A 259 15.08 10.19 9.48
CA ASP A 259 14.03 10.64 10.38
C ASP A 259 12.86 9.66 10.45
N PHE A 260 12.74 8.79 9.44
CA PHE A 260 11.63 7.84 9.36
C PHE A 260 12.01 6.60 8.55
N ALA A 261 11.59 5.44 9.06
CA ALA A 261 11.61 4.19 8.32
C ALA A 261 10.56 3.21 8.86
N ALA A 262 10.02 2.37 7.97
CA ALA A 262 9.30 1.16 8.34
C ALA A 262 10.29 0.02 8.55
N VAL A 263 10.18 -0.72 9.65
CA VAL A 263 11.10 -1.81 10.01
C VAL A 263 10.35 -3.04 10.52
N THR A 264 10.96 -4.21 10.37
CA THR A 264 10.46 -5.50 10.85
C THR A 264 11.64 -6.41 11.23
N GLY A 265 11.35 -7.56 11.82
CA GLY A 265 12.37 -8.56 12.20
C GLY A 265 12.98 -8.34 13.59
N GLU A 266 13.85 -9.25 13.99
CA GLU A 266 14.40 -9.33 15.38
C GLU A 266 15.04 -8.00 15.83
N ASN A 267 15.77 -7.33 14.95
CA ASN A 267 16.45 -6.07 15.27
C ASN A 267 15.49 -4.93 15.59
N ALA A 268 14.22 -4.99 15.14
CA ALA A 268 13.19 -4.01 15.45
C ALA A 268 12.68 -4.11 16.91
N LYS A 269 12.89 -5.25 17.57
CA LYS A 269 12.45 -5.52 18.94
C LYS A 269 13.01 -4.52 19.96
N LYS A 270 14.21 -4.01 19.75
CA LYS A 270 14.83 -3.02 20.65
C LYS A 270 14.05 -1.70 20.77
N TYR A 271 13.07 -1.48 19.88
CA TYR A 271 12.21 -0.30 19.90
C TYR A 271 10.85 -0.55 20.55
N ASP A 272 10.59 -1.74 21.11
CA ASP A 272 9.37 -1.99 21.85
C ASP A 272 9.26 -1.02 23.04
N GLY A 273 8.13 -0.28 23.10
CA GLY A 273 7.85 0.69 24.16
C GLY A 273 8.65 2.00 24.10
N LYS A 274 9.44 2.25 23.04
CA LYS A 274 10.15 3.53 22.88
C LYS A 274 9.25 4.59 22.22
N ASP A 275 9.34 5.83 22.67
CA ASP A 275 8.58 6.97 22.11
C ASP A 275 8.91 7.24 20.63
N SER A 276 10.15 6.95 20.20
CA SER A 276 10.60 7.06 18.81
C SER A 276 10.07 5.92 17.91
N SER A 277 9.18 5.08 18.42
CA SER A 277 8.63 3.94 17.69
C SER A 277 7.13 3.80 17.91
N THR A 278 6.39 3.52 16.84
CA THR A 278 4.99 3.11 16.90
C THR A 278 4.78 1.86 16.07
N ALA A 279 3.85 1.01 16.50
CA ALA A 279 3.43 -0.17 15.75
C ALA A 279 1.93 -0.05 15.48
N ASP A 280 1.58 0.09 14.21
CA ASP A 280 0.20 0.24 13.75
C ASP A 280 -0.26 -1.04 13.05
N SER A 281 -1.57 -1.33 13.07
CA SER A 281 -2.14 -2.35 12.20
C SER A 281 -2.05 -1.89 10.75
N ASP A 282 -1.68 -2.81 9.86
CA ASP A 282 -1.65 -2.58 8.42
C ASP A 282 -2.83 -3.32 7.75
N SER A 283 -3.16 -2.92 6.52
CA SER A 283 -4.13 -3.62 5.67
C SER A 283 -3.56 -4.87 4.99
N VAL A 284 -2.49 -5.43 5.52
CA VAL A 284 -1.79 -6.57 4.93
C VAL A 284 -2.15 -7.87 5.65
N ILE A 285 -2.45 -8.89 4.85
CA ILE A 285 -2.58 -10.27 5.32
C ILE A 285 -1.57 -11.16 4.61
N TRP A 286 -1.22 -12.25 5.29
CA TRP A 286 -0.42 -13.35 4.75
C TRP A 286 -1.21 -14.63 4.84
N ASP A 287 -1.40 -15.28 3.69
CA ASP A 287 -2.14 -16.53 3.58
C ASP A 287 -1.27 -17.62 2.97
N LEU A 288 -1.40 -18.83 3.50
CA LEU A 288 -0.94 -20.04 2.83
C LEU A 288 -2.03 -20.48 1.85
N VAL A 289 -1.66 -20.60 0.58
CA VAL A 289 -2.57 -20.88 -0.54
C VAL A 289 -2.36 -22.30 -1.04
N PRO A 290 -3.26 -23.25 -0.74
CA PRO A 290 -3.23 -24.60 -1.25
C PRO A 290 -3.82 -24.66 -2.67
N ASN A 291 -3.23 -25.45 -3.57
CA ASN A 291 -3.76 -25.72 -4.91
C ASN A 291 -4.82 -26.80 -4.87
N PHE A 292 -6.04 -26.49 -5.30
CA PHE A 292 -7.17 -27.44 -5.27
C PHE A 292 -7.11 -28.52 -6.38
N LYS A 293 -6.18 -28.44 -7.33
CA LYS A 293 -5.90 -29.51 -8.28
C LYS A 293 -4.91 -30.53 -7.77
N ASP A 294 -4.18 -30.23 -6.69
CA ASP A 294 -3.32 -31.23 -6.06
C ASP A 294 -4.17 -32.32 -5.40
N GLN A 295 -3.79 -33.57 -5.60
CA GLN A 295 -4.60 -34.72 -5.15
C GLN A 295 -4.79 -34.79 -3.63
N TYR A 296 -3.84 -34.24 -2.84
CA TYR A 296 -3.92 -34.25 -1.38
C TYR A 296 -4.48 -32.94 -0.85
N LEU A 297 -4.12 -31.82 -1.48
CA LEU A 297 -4.62 -30.50 -1.06
C LEU A 297 -6.08 -30.25 -1.49
N SER A 298 -6.65 -31.07 -2.39
CA SER A 298 -8.09 -31.10 -2.67
C SER A 298 -8.91 -31.63 -1.48
N ASP A 299 -8.32 -32.44 -0.60
CA ASP A 299 -8.95 -32.92 0.62
C ASP A 299 -8.96 -31.84 1.71
N THR A 300 -10.16 -31.40 2.11
CA THR A 300 -10.36 -30.38 3.16
C THR A 300 -9.69 -30.78 4.49
N ARG A 301 -9.65 -32.07 4.82
CA ARG A 301 -9.04 -32.58 6.05
C ARG A 301 -7.53 -32.35 6.09
N VAL A 302 -6.84 -32.42 4.95
CA VAL A 302 -5.40 -32.09 4.85
C VAL A 302 -5.21 -30.61 5.11
N ARG A 303 -6.01 -29.75 4.48
CA ARG A 303 -5.92 -28.27 4.66
C ARG A 303 -6.28 -27.85 6.07
N GLU A 304 -7.30 -28.48 6.68
CA GLU A 304 -7.64 -28.30 8.10
C GLU A 304 -6.46 -28.65 9.03
N ALA A 305 -5.85 -29.82 8.83
CA ALA A 305 -4.69 -30.25 9.61
C ALA A 305 -3.52 -29.28 9.47
N MET A 306 -3.24 -28.75 8.27
CA MET A 306 -2.27 -27.68 8.07
C MET A 306 -2.61 -26.44 8.87
N SER A 307 -3.86 -26.00 8.84
CA SER A 307 -4.32 -24.83 9.61
C SER A 307 -4.14 -25.02 11.13
N LEU A 308 -4.41 -26.25 11.64
CA LEU A 308 -4.23 -26.59 13.05
C LEU A 308 -2.75 -26.62 13.48
N LEU A 309 -1.80 -26.81 12.55
CA LEU A 309 -0.37 -26.80 12.83
C LEU A 309 0.23 -25.40 12.92
N LEU A 310 -0.40 -24.37 12.32
CA LEU A 310 0.14 -23.00 12.32
C LEU A 310 0.04 -22.36 13.71
N GLU A 311 1.17 -22.15 14.36
CA GLU A 311 1.26 -21.50 15.68
C GLU A 311 1.23 -19.96 15.55
N ARG A 312 0.11 -19.41 15.05
CA ARG A 312 -0.08 -18.02 14.64
C ARG A 312 0.36 -16.97 15.66
N LYS A 313 0.30 -17.28 16.96
CA LYS A 313 0.73 -16.36 18.02
C LYS A 313 2.24 -16.10 18.04
N LYS A 314 3.03 -16.99 17.41
CA LYS A 314 4.49 -16.90 17.43
C LYS A 314 5.05 -16.05 16.27
N TYR A 315 4.29 -15.83 15.20
CA TYR A 315 4.82 -15.12 14.03
C TYR A 315 5.30 -13.70 14.35
N ASN A 316 4.52 -12.91 15.10
CA ASN A 316 5.03 -11.60 15.53
C ASN A 316 6.20 -11.72 16.49
N LYS A 317 6.11 -12.63 17.48
CA LYS A 317 7.12 -12.73 18.55
C LYS A 317 8.46 -13.31 18.09
N GLN A 318 8.50 -14.14 17.05
CA GLN A 318 9.68 -14.88 16.61
C GLN A 318 10.21 -14.44 15.24
N VAL A 319 9.41 -13.72 14.46
CA VAL A 319 9.75 -13.40 13.06
C VAL A 319 9.63 -11.90 12.78
N LEU A 320 8.48 -11.28 13.12
CA LEU A 320 8.13 -9.98 12.59
C LEU A 320 8.52 -8.82 13.51
N HIS A 321 8.22 -8.88 14.80
CA HIS A 321 8.48 -7.83 15.80
C HIS A 321 7.97 -6.43 15.40
N ASP A 322 6.92 -6.38 14.59
CA ASP A 322 6.41 -5.16 13.95
C ASP A 322 4.99 -4.79 14.40
N GLY A 323 4.46 -5.46 15.43
CA GLY A 323 3.07 -5.26 15.87
C GLY A 323 2.06 -6.14 15.15
N SER A 324 2.50 -7.07 14.32
CA SER A 324 1.63 -8.05 13.66
C SER A 324 0.80 -8.87 14.66
N HIS A 325 -0.40 -9.25 14.24
CA HIS A 325 -1.33 -10.03 15.03
C HIS A 325 -1.56 -11.41 14.41
N LYS A 326 -1.89 -12.39 15.27
CA LYS A 326 -2.38 -13.68 14.77
C LYS A 326 -3.54 -13.44 13.80
N ALA A 327 -3.53 -14.10 12.65
CA ALA A 327 -4.68 -14.06 11.75
C ALA A 327 -5.95 -14.56 12.46
N GLN A 328 -7.06 -13.94 12.15
CA GLN A 328 -8.38 -14.28 12.69
C GLN A 328 -9.39 -14.63 11.59
N GLY A 329 -9.05 -14.40 10.33
CA GLY A 329 -9.81 -14.64 9.12
C GLY A 329 -9.01 -14.19 7.91
N LEU A 330 -9.63 -14.15 6.75
CA LEU A 330 -9.05 -13.68 5.50
C LEU A 330 -9.09 -12.14 5.36
N LEU A 331 -9.81 -11.44 6.23
CA LEU A 331 -9.91 -9.99 6.22
C LEU A 331 -9.13 -9.40 7.38
N PRO A 332 -8.25 -8.40 7.16
CA PRO A 332 -7.51 -7.76 8.23
C PRO A 332 -8.44 -6.97 9.15
N MET A 333 -8.00 -6.79 10.39
CA MET A 333 -8.70 -5.93 11.34
C MET A 333 -8.66 -4.48 10.83
N GLY A 334 -9.81 -3.78 10.81
CA GLY A 334 -9.91 -2.39 10.36
C GLY A 334 -10.45 -2.22 8.94
N ILE A 335 -10.75 -3.30 8.24
CA ILE A 335 -11.30 -3.26 6.88
C ILE A 335 -12.79 -3.58 6.89
N CYS A 336 -13.54 -2.92 5.98
CA CYS A 336 -14.97 -3.14 5.73
C CYS A 336 -15.87 -2.86 6.94
N PHE A 337 -16.71 -1.85 6.81
CA PHE A 337 -17.64 -1.40 7.83
C PHE A 337 -19.07 -1.45 7.30
N ASN A 338 -20.05 -1.75 8.16
CA ASN A 338 -21.46 -1.53 7.87
C ASN A 338 -21.87 -0.07 8.17
N SER A 339 -23.16 0.27 7.95
CA SER A 339 -23.70 1.62 8.22
C SER A 339 -23.53 2.07 9.68
N ASN A 340 -23.50 1.12 10.63
CA ASN A 340 -23.26 1.36 12.05
C ASN A 340 -21.76 1.45 12.40
N LYS A 341 -20.86 1.42 11.39
CA LYS A 341 -19.40 1.36 11.57
C LYS A 341 -18.94 0.15 12.39
N GLN A 342 -19.73 -0.90 12.41
CA GLN A 342 -19.27 -2.19 12.91
C GLN A 342 -18.28 -2.77 11.92
N PHE A 343 -17.18 -3.17 12.47
CA PHE A 343 -16.05 -3.71 11.81
C PHE A 343 -16.20 -5.23 11.66
N ILE A 344 -15.72 -5.83 10.57
CA ILE A 344 -15.57 -7.28 10.47
C ILE A 344 -14.52 -7.72 11.50
N ARG A 345 -14.87 -7.59 12.75
CA ARG A 345 -13.99 -7.81 13.87
C ARG A 345 -14.21 -9.19 14.46
N ASP A 346 -15.38 -9.76 14.22
CA ASP A 346 -15.79 -10.98 14.89
C ASP A 346 -15.26 -12.22 14.20
N ALA A 347 -14.01 -12.15 14.03
CA ALA A 347 -13.19 -13.28 13.80
C ALA A 347 -13.17 -14.27 14.97
N SER A 348 -13.73 -13.95 16.10
CA SER A 348 -14.05 -14.92 17.16
C SER A 348 -14.86 -16.10 16.63
N ARG A 349 -15.59 -15.89 15.50
CA ARG A 349 -16.38 -16.92 14.84
C ARG A 349 -15.56 -18.00 14.14
N TYR A 350 -14.34 -17.73 13.67
CA TYR A 350 -13.55 -18.75 12.96
C TYR A 350 -12.67 -19.59 13.88
N LYS A 351 -12.46 -19.22 15.14
CA LYS A 351 -11.69 -19.95 16.15
C LYS A 351 -10.47 -20.69 15.57
N LEU A 352 -9.65 -19.97 14.78
CA LEU A 352 -8.41 -20.52 14.23
C LEU A 352 -7.53 -21.02 15.37
N LYS A 353 -7.61 -22.34 15.63
CA LYS A 353 -6.90 -22.99 16.72
C LYS A 353 -5.48 -23.36 16.26
N TYR A 354 -4.59 -23.47 17.23
CA TYR A 354 -3.42 -24.33 17.14
C TYR A 354 -3.71 -25.60 17.94
N ASP A 355 -3.68 -26.76 17.28
CA ASP A 355 -3.96 -28.05 17.89
C ASP A 355 -3.12 -29.14 17.20
N LYS A 356 -1.85 -29.21 17.62
CA LYS A 356 -0.89 -30.18 17.10
C LYS A 356 -1.33 -31.64 17.31
N LYS A 357 -2.06 -31.92 18.40
CA LYS A 357 -2.52 -33.28 18.71
C LYS A 357 -3.59 -33.74 17.73
N GLU A 358 -4.61 -32.89 17.49
CA GLU A 358 -5.67 -33.21 16.54
C GLU A 358 -5.14 -33.27 15.11
N ALA A 359 -4.29 -32.30 14.71
CA ALA A 359 -3.61 -32.35 13.40
C ALA A 359 -2.86 -33.66 13.19
N LYS A 360 -2.06 -34.10 14.19
CA LYS A 360 -1.31 -35.36 14.13
C LYS A 360 -2.25 -36.55 13.95
N LYS A 361 -3.35 -36.61 14.68
CA LYS A 361 -4.35 -37.68 14.60
C LYS A 361 -4.97 -37.74 13.21
N THR A 362 -5.44 -36.60 12.70
CA THR A 362 -6.03 -36.48 11.35
C THR A 362 -5.03 -36.89 10.27
N LEU A 363 -3.81 -36.37 10.31
CA LEU A 363 -2.78 -36.71 9.34
C LEU A 363 -2.39 -38.20 9.39
N SER A 364 -2.33 -38.84 10.59
CA SER A 364 -2.06 -40.29 10.69
C SER A 364 -3.13 -41.11 9.97
N LYS A 365 -4.41 -40.74 10.16
CA LYS A 365 -5.54 -41.39 9.46
C LYS A 365 -5.43 -41.22 7.96
N LEU A 366 -5.17 -40.02 7.49
CA LEU A 366 -5.04 -39.70 6.07
C LEU A 366 -3.85 -40.40 5.41
N LEU A 367 -2.70 -40.47 6.08
CA LEU A 367 -1.53 -41.22 5.58
C LEU A 367 -1.85 -42.69 5.36
N ASN A 368 -2.62 -43.33 6.27
CA ASN A 368 -3.08 -44.69 6.10
C ASN A 368 -4.07 -44.81 4.93
N GLU A 369 -5.05 -43.88 4.81
CA GLU A 369 -6.03 -43.85 3.72
C GLU A 369 -5.35 -43.73 2.34
N TYR A 370 -4.35 -42.84 2.24
CA TYR A 370 -3.58 -42.61 1.02
C TYR A 370 -2.38 -43.53 0.82
N GLN A 371 -2.11 -44.43 1.74
CA GLN A 371 -0.97 -45.38 1.72
C GLN A 371 0.39 -44.64 1.61
N LEU A 372 0.53 -43.52 2.30
CA LEU A 372 1.71 -42.67 2.29
C LEU A 372 2.51 -42.79 3.60
N LYS A 373 3.83 -42.60 3.47
CA LYS A 373 4.71 -42.43 4.66
C LYS A 373 4.68 -40.99 5.17
N LYS A 374 4.56 -40.02 4.27
CA LYS A 374 4.50 -38.58 4.55
C LYS A 374 3.82 -37.86 3.39
N PHE A 375 3.14 -36.77 3.70
CA PHE A 375 2.81 -35.76 2.70
C PHE A 375 4.06 -34.94 2.40
N THR A 376 4.28 -34.61 1.12
CA THR A 376 5.42 -33.80 0.69
C THR A 376 4.91 -32.69 -0.21
N PHE A 377 5.27 -31.44 0.13
CA PHE A 377 4.82 -30.26 -0.62
C PHE A 377 5.97 -29.28 -0.83
N THR A 378 5.86 -28.51 -1.92
CA THR A 378 6.73 -27.36 -2.17
C THR A 378 5.97 -26.07 -1.84
N LEU A 379 6.49 -25.29 -0.90
CA LEU A 379 6.00 -23.93 -0.61
C LEU A 379 6.77 -22.92 -1.46
N THR A 380 6.08 -22.34 -2.44
CA THR A 380 6.61 -21.34 -3.36
C THR A 380 6.30 -19.92 -2.85
N TYR A 381 7.29 -19.03 -2.88
CA TYR A 381 7.15 -17.66 -2.41
C TYR A 381 8.03 -16.69 -3.22
N THR A 382 7.66 -15.40 -3.24
CA THR A 382 8.50 -14.31 -3.74
C THR A 382 9.32 -13.72 -2.58
N ASN A 383 10.39 -12.98 -2.89
CA ASN A 383 11.18 -12.28 -1.87
C ASN A 383 11.05 -10.75 -2.03
N ASP A 384 9.83 -10.30 -2.24
CA ASP A 384 9.44 -8.91 -2.47
C ASP A 384 9.19 -8.09 -1.20
N TYR A 385 9.21 -8.76 -0.03
CA TYR A 385 9.09 -8.11 1.28
C TYR A 385 10.14 -8.69 2.25
N PRO A 386 10.78 -7.88 3.10
CA PRO A 386 11.93 -8.30 3.92
C PRO A 386 11.69 -9.51 4.82
N ALA A 387 10.45 -9.75 5.27
CA ALA A 387 10.12 -10.85 6.15
C ALA A 387 9.61 -12.12 5.43
N THR A 388 9.42 -12.11 4.11
CA THR A 388 8.77 -13.22 3.37
C THR A 388 9.47 -14.55 3.60
N LYS A 389 10.79 -14.59 3.44
CA LYS A 389 11.59 -15.80 3.63
C LYS A 389 11.50 -16.35 5.07
N ALA A 390 11.49 -15.46 6.07
CA ALA A 390 11.37 -15.85 7.47
C ALA A 390 9.96 -16.37 7.78
N ILE A 391 8.90 -15.78 7.21
CA ILE A 391 7.52 -16.29 7.32
C ILE A 391 7.42 -17.67 6.67
N ALA A 392 7.95 -17.87 5.46
CA ALA A 392 7.96 -19.16 4.77
C ALA A 392 8.71 -20.22 5.58
N GLY A 393 9.86 -19.85 6.18
CA GLY A 393 10.63 -20.71 7.09
C GLY A 393 9.82 -21.13 8.31
N LYS A 394 9.07 -20.22 8.93
CA LYS A 394 8.22 -20.50 10.09
C LYS A 394 7.01 -21.38 9.70
N ILE A 395 6.40 -21.17 8.55
CA ILE A 395 5.34 -22.06 8.04
C ILE A 395 5.87 -23.47 7.86
N LYS A 396 7.05 -23.64 7.25
CA LYS A 396 7.71 -24.94 7.11
C LYS A 396 7.94 -25.61 8.46
N GLU A 397 8.50 -24.89 9.44
CA GLU A 397 8.71 -25.40 10.81
C GLU A 397 7.40 -25.91 11.43
N ASP A 398 6.33 -25.10 11.34
CA ASP A 398 5.03 -25.42 11.90
C ASP A 398 4.40 -26.65 11.23
N LEU A 399 4.42 -26.72 9.91
CA LEU A 399 3.86 -27.86 9.17
C LEU A 399 4.64 -29.16 9.40
N GLU A 400 5.95 -29.09 9.55
CA GLU A 400 6.82 -30.25 9.84
C GLU A 400 6.79 -30.69 11.31
N ALA A 401 6.12 -29.94 12.21
CA ALA A 401 6.14 -30.19 13.65
C ALA A 401 5.66 -31.58 14.09
N THR A 402 4.83 -32.26 13.28
CA THR A 402 4.37 -33.66 13.53
C THR A 402 5.18 -34.71 12.80
N LYS A 403 6.15 -34.33 11.96
CA LYS A 403 6.97 -35.22 11.09
C LYS A 403 6.17 -35.98 10.01
N GLN A 404 4.88 -35.68 9.86
CA GLN A 404 3.96 -36.29 8.88
C GLN A 404 3.86 -35.51 7.57
N ILE A 405 4.28 -34.25 7.60
CA ILE A 405 4.42 -33.38 6.44
C ILE A 405 5.91 -33.03 6.27
N LYS A 406 6.36 -32.97 5.03
CA LYS A 406 7.65 -32.46 4.58
C LYS A 406 7.42 -31.27 3.65
N VAL A 407 8.12 -30.16 3.88
CA VAL A 407 7.99 -28.94 3.08
C VAL A 407 9.34 -28.55 2.49
N TYR A 408 9.40 -28.38 1.18
CA TYR A 408 10.51 -27.75 0.48
C TYR A 408 10.19 -26.29 0.21
N LEU A 409 11.15 -25.40 0.40
CA LEU A 409 10.99 -23.96 0.13
C LEU A 409 11.53 -23.66 -1.27
N LYS A 410 10.74 -22.94 -2.08
CA LYS A 410 11.12 -22.49 -3.43
C LYS A 410 10.90 -20.99 -3.56
N GLU A 411 11.99 -20.25 -3.67
CA GLU A 411 11.98 -18.82 -3.95
C GLU A 411 11.90 -18.59 -5.47
N VAL A 412 11.02 -17.68 -5.90
CA VAL A 412 10.80 -17.31 -7.31
C VAL A 412 10.60 -15.81 -7.45
N ASN A 413 10.78 -15.26 -8.67
CA ASN A 413 10.48 -13.85 -8.94
C ASN A 413 8.96 -13.57 -8.98
N THR A 414 8.19 -14.54 -9.48
CA THR A 414 6.72 -14.45 -9.58
C THR A 414 6.14 -15.83 -9.31
N VAL A 415 5.10 -15.90 -8.47
CA VAL A 415 4.40 -17.16 -8.18
C VAL A 415 3.36 -17.42 -9.25
N ASP A 416 3.43 -18.58 -9.89
CA ASP A 416 2.32 -19.14 -10.67
C ASP A 416 1.43 -19.97 -9.73
N TYR A 417 0.38 -19.35 -9.24
CA TYR A 417 -0.58 -19.98 -8.32
C TYR A 417 -1.34 -21.16 -8.92
N ASN A 418 -1.39 -21.26 -10.27
CA ASN A 418 -2.04 -22.37 -10.93
C ASN A 418 -1.18 -23.65 -10.92
N GLN A 419 0.15 -23.50 -10.83
CA GLN A 419 1.10 -24.62 -10.88
C GLN A 419 1.73 -24.95 -9.52
N ALA A 420 1.84 -23.98 -8.63
CA ALA A 420 2.43 -24.19 -7.32
C ALA A 420 1.53 -25.08 -6.44
N GLU A 421 2.11 -26.06 -5.73
CA GLU A 421 1.37 -26.90 -4.76
C GLU A 421 0.87 -26.08 -3.57
N LEU A 422 1.79 -25.41 -2.90
CA LEU A 422 1.52 -24.42 -1.85
C LEU A 422 2.19 -23.10 -2.22
N SER A 423 1.52 -22.00 -1.95
CA SER A 423 2.09 -20.67 -2.15
C SER A 423 1.92 -19.82 -0.91
N LEU A 424 2.84 -18.88 -0.71
CA LEU A 424 2.68 -17.81 0.27
C LEU A 424 2.19 -16.57 -0.46
N LEU A 425 1.03 -16.07 -0.07
CA LEU A 425 0.39 -14.90 -0.67
C LEU A 425 0.37 -13.76 0.35
N ARG A 426 0.88 -12.59 -0.07
CA ARG A 426 0.75 -11.33 0.66
C ARG A 426 -0.26 -10.45 -0.05
N ILE A 427 -1.31 -10.03 0.64
CA ILE A 427 -2.31 -9.12 0.08
C ILE A 427 -2.29 -7.83 0.89
N LYS A 428 -2.16 -6.69 0.19
CA LYS A 428 -2.36 -5.35 0.74
C LYS A 428 -3.59 -4.73 0.08
N GLY A 429 -4.53 -4.27 0.90
CA GLY A 429 -5.73 -3.60 0.39
C GLY A 429 -5.41 -2.25 -0.26
N VAL A 430 -5.98 -1.98 -1.42
CA VAL A 430 -5.85 -0.68 -2.11
C VAL A 430 -6.89 0.34 -1.64
N CYS A 431 -7.97 -0.15 -1.01
CA CYS A 431 -8.99 0.68 -0.37
C CYS A 431 -9.60 -0.05 0.83
N ASN A 432 -10.45 0.65 1.60
CA ASN A 432 -11.11 0.07 2.77
C ASN A 432 -12.31 -0.81 2.38
N ASP A 433 -12.02 -1.95 1.73
CA ASP A 433 -13.03 -2.87 1.22
C ASP A 433 -12.53 -4.32 1.23
N ALA A 434 -13.42 -5.27 1.52
CA ALA A 434 -13.11 -6.70 1.58
C ALA A 434 -12.79 -7.31 0.20
N TYR A 435 -13.13 -6.62 -0.88
CA TYR A 435 -12.95 -7.10 -2.25
C TYR A 435 -11.51 -7.56 -2.52
N ASP A 436 -10.51 -6.74 -2.14
CA ASP A 436 -9.11 -6.99 -2.48
C ASP A 436 -8.59 -8.32 -1.89
N TYR A 437 -9.15 -8.76 -0.78
CA TYR A 437 -8.75 -9.98 -0.06
C TYR A 437 -9.49 -11.24 -0.55
N LEU A 438 -10.72 -11.07 -1.02
CA LEU A 438 -11.56 -12.19 -1.47
C LEU A 438 -11.58 -12.37 -2.99
N ALA A 439 -11.26 -11.31 -3.76
CA ALA A 439 -11.21 -11.36 -5.22
C ALA A 439 -10.26 -12.45 -5.77
N PRO A 440 -9.09 -12.73 -5.17
CA PRO A 440 -8.24 -13.84 -5.62
C PRO A 440 -8.93 -15.20 -5.59
N LEU A 441 -9.93 -15.40 -4.73
CA LEU A 441 -10.75 -16.63 -4.69
C LEU A 441 -11.89 -16.65 -5.71
N ALA A 442 -12.20 -15.51 -6.34
CA ALA A 442 -13.33 -15.35 -7.27
C ALA A 442 -12.93 -15.28 -8.76
N VAL A 443 -11.64 -15.27 -9.07
CA VAL A 443 -11.13 -15.15 -10.46
C VAL A 443 -11.71 -16.27 -11.33
N ASN A 444 -12.43 -15.88 -12.39
CA ASN A 444 -13.08 -16.81 -13.32
C ASN A 444 -13.95 -17.89 -12.63
N ASN A 445 -14.51 -17.59 -11.45
CA ASN A 445 -15.27 -18.52 -10.58
C ASN A 445 -14.46 -19.73 -10.08
N GLN A 446 -13.15 -19.72 -10.16
CA GLN A 446 -12.27 -20.83 -9.74
C GLN A 446 -11.14 -20.41 -8.79
N GLY A 447 -11.01 -19.11 -8.49
CA GLY A 447 -9.87 -18.61 -7.73
C GLY A 447 -8.52 -18.80 -8.45
N ILE A 448 -7.49 -18.14 -7.91
CA ILE A 448 -6.11 -18.27 -8.43
C ILE A 448 -5.53 -19.68 -8.18
N ASN A 449 -6.07 -20.43 -7.22
CA ASN A 449 -5.64 -21.74 -6.75
C ASN A 449 -6.62 -22.86 -7.13
N HIS A 450 -7.47 -22.63 -8.11
CA HIS A 450 -8.53 -23.53 -8.56
C HIS A 450 -9.65 -23.82 -7.55
N TYR A 451 -9.80 -22.96 -6.53
CA TYR A 451 -10.93 -23.05 -5.63
C TYR A 451 -12.23 -22.69 -6.36
N ALA A 452 -13.14 -23.66 -6.51
CA ALA A 452 -14.43 -23.47 -7.15
C ALA A 452 -15.55 -23.80 -6.16
N ASN A 453 -16.29 -22.78 -5.71
CA ASN A 453 -17.42 -22.95 -4.81
C ASN A 453 -18.55 -21.99 -5.20
N ASN A 454 -19.71 -22.55 -5.60
CA ASN A 454 -20.85 -21.75 -6.05
C ASN A 454 -21.46 -20.89 -4.94
N GLU A 455 -21.46 -21.36 -3.69
CA GLU A 455 -21.96 -20.58 -2.54
C GLU A 455 -21.08 -19.33 -2.33
N PHE A 456 -19.76 -19.50 -2.32
CA PHE A 456 -18.80 -18.40 -2.27
C PHE A 456 -19.00 -17.41 -3.41
N ASN A 457 -19.03 -17.91 -4.64
CA ASN A 457 -19.17 -17.08 -5.84
C ASN A 457 -20.49 -16.30 -5.86
N ASN A 458 -21.57 -16.87 -5.34
CA ASN A 458 -22.86 -16.18 -5.22
C ASN A 458 -22.77 -15.03 -4.23
N TYR A 459 -22.24 -15.26 -3.01
CA TYR A 459 -22.04 -14.20 -2.04
C TYR A 459 -21.08 -13.11 -2.53
N PHE A 460 -19.98 -13.50 -3.16
CA PHE A 460 -19.02 -12.53 -3.72
C PHE A 460 -19.69 -11.65 -4.78
N ARG A 461 -20.45 -12.23 -5.72
CA ARG A 461 -21.21 -11.47 -6.74
C ARG A 461 -22.28 -10.57 -6.10
N THR A 462 -23.01 -11.03 -5.08
CA THR A 462 -23.95 -10.21 -4.32
C THR A 462 -23.23 -9.02 -3.72
N ALA A 463 -22.07 -9.21 -3.08
CA ALA A 463 -21.29 -8.13 -2.50
C ALA A 463 -20.81 -7.10 -3.55
N VAL A 464 -20.35 -7.58 -4.71
CA VAL A 464 -19.88 -6.68 -5.79
C VAL A 464 -21.02 -5.83 -6.34
N ASN A 465 -22.23 -6.40 -6.46
CA ASN A 465 -23.41 -5.74 -7.02
C ASN A 465 -24.32 -5.10 -5.96
N ALA A 466 -23.91 -5.08 -4.70
CA ALA A 466 -24.72 -4.59 -3.59
C ALA A 466 -25.18 -3.14 -3.78
N LYS A 467 -26.42 -2.87 -3.41
CA LYS A 467 -27.04 -1.54 -3.54
C LYS A 467 -26.62 -0.58 -2.44
N ASP A 468 -26.31 -1.11 -1.27
CA ASP A 468 -25.87 -0.33 -0.12
C ASP A 468 -24.70 -0.99 0.62
N GLN A 469 -24.18 -0.29 1.62
CA GLN A 469 -23.01 -0.72 2.39
C GLN A 469 -23.28 -1.94 3.29
N ASP A 470 -24.50 -2.07 3.83
CA ASP A 470 -24.85 -3.17 4.71
C ASP A 470 -25.00 -4.48 3.92
N GLU A 471 -25.71 -4.44 2.78
CA GLU A 471 -25.81 -5.58 1.87
C GLU A 471 -24.41 -6.06 1.45
N ARG A 472 -23.53 -5.13 1.05
CA ARG A 472 -22.15 -5.41 0.68
C ARG A 472 -21.37 -6.05 1.82
N TYR A 473 -21.48 -5.46 3.02
CA TYR A 473 -20.80 -5.95 4.22
C TYR A 473 -21.18 -7.40 4.54
N TYR A 474 -22.50 -7.69 4.65
CA TYR A 474 -22.96 -9.03 5.01
C TYR A 474 -22.71 -10.06 3.92
N ALA A 475 -22.74 -9.67 2.65
CA ALA A 475 -22.43 -10.56 1.54
C ALA A 475 -20.94 -10.96 1.55
N PHE A 476 -19.99 -10.00 1.72
CA PHE A 476 -18.57 -10.35 1.88
C PHE A 476 -18.32 -11.20 3.14
N LEU A 477 -19.04 -10.92 4.21
CA LEU A 477 -18.94 -11.68 5.44
C LEU A 477 -19.31 -13.16 5.24
N ASN A 478 -20.36 -13.41 4.46
CA ASN A 478 -20.80 -14.77 4.12
C ASN A 478 -19.83 -15.42 3.12
N ALA A 479 -19.29 -14.67 2.16
CA ALA A 479 -18.25 -15.17 1.27
C ALA A 479 -17.01 -15.62 2.05
N GLU A 480 -16.52 -14.78 2.98
CA GLU A 480 -15.40 -15.14 3.86
C GLU A 480 -15.71 -16.40 4.67
N ARG A 481 -16.93 -16.51 5.25
CA ARG A 481 -17.34 -17.69 6.01
C ARG A 481 -17.24 -18.98 5.21
N VAL A 482 -17.67 -18.96 3.94
CA VAL A 482 -17.58 -20.13 3.05
C VAL A 482 -16.12 -20.47 2.75
N ALA A 483 -15.31 -19.47 2.40
CA ALA A 483 -13.89 -19.68 2.10
C ALA A 483 -13.11 -20.23 3.31
N MET A 484 -13.42 -19.74 4.51
CA MET A 484 -12.81 -20.19 5.75
C MET A 484 -13.23 -21.61 6.13
N ARG A 485 -14.50 -21.98 5.94
CA ARG A 485 -15.01 -23.35 6.13
C ARG A 485 -14.27 -24.36 5.26
N ASP A 486 -13.99 -23.95 4.01
CA ASP A 486 -13.36 -24.81 3.01
C ASP A 486 -11.83 -24.74 3.06
N TYR A 487 -11.24 -23.93 3.95
CA TYR A 487 -9.80 -23.63 3.97
C TYR A 487 -9.28 -23.26 2.57
N ALA A 488 -10.03 -22.43 1.86
CA ALA A 488 -9.71 -22.00 0.50
C ALA A 488 -8.38 -21.25 0.42
N PHE A 489 -8.14 -20.37 1.37
CA PHE A 489 -6.85 -19.90 1.85
C PHE A 489 -6.74 -20.18 3.34
N ILE A 490 -5.52 -20.32 3.83
CA ILE A 490 -5.25 -20.59 5.25
C ILE A 490 -4.56 -19.36 5.85
N PRO A 491 -5.29 -18.54 6.62
CA PRO A 491 -4.72 -17.32 7.19
C PRO A 491 -3.54 -17.61 8.12
N VAL A 492 -2.44 -16.88 7.95
CA VAL A 492 -1.21 -17.02 8.74
C VAL A 492 -1.09 -15.88 9.75
N VAL A 493 -1.01 -14.64 9.25
CA VAL A 493 -0.79 -13.45 10.07
C VAL A 493 -1.45 -12.23 9.46
N HIS A 494 -2.04 -11.39 10.30
CA HIS A 494 -2.40 -10.02 9.96
C HIS A 494 -1.20 -9.13 10.29
N GLN A 495 -0.61 -8.53 9.27
CA GLN A 495 0.61 -7.75 9.42
C GLN A 495 0.35 -6.45 10.17
N GLY A 496 1.21 -6.13 11.10
CA GLY A 496 1.42 -4.79 11.62
C GLY A 496 2.60 -4.13 10.92
N GLN A 497 2.80 -2.87 11.19
CA GLN A 497 3.97 -2.15 10.70
C GLN A 497 4.57 -1.33 11.83
N ARG A 498 5.83 -1.61 12.16
CA ARG A 498 6.60 -0.79 13.07
C ARG A 498 7.26 0.35 12.31
N TYR A 499 7.09 1.53 12.84
CA TYR A 499 7.72 2.74 12.33
C TYR A 499 8.72 3.27 13.34
N LEU A 500 9.89 3.65 12.85
CA LEU A 500 10.84 4.50 13.56
C LEU A 500 10.61 5.94 13.09
N ILE A 501 10.46 6.86 14.03
CA ILE A 501 10.16 8.25 13.71
C ILE A 501 10.91 9.21 14.63
N ASN A 502 11.60 10.20 14.06
CA ASN A 502 12.16 11.31 14.78
C ASN A 502 11.03 12.10 15.44
N MET A 503 11.10 12.29 16.76
CA MET A 503 10.05 12.91 17.58
C MET A 503 9.77 14.37 17.22
N SER A 504 10.67 15.03 16.49
CA SER A 504 10.43 16.38 15.95
C SER A 504 9.47 16.40 14.76
N VAL A 505 9.28 15.24 14.07
CA VAL A 505 8.41 15.12 12.89
C VAL A 505 6.97 14.85 13.32
N THR A 506 6.04 15.66 12.81
CA THR A 506 4.60 15.51 13.02
C THR A 506 3.85 15.49 11.69
N ASP A 507 2.60 15.05 11.73
CA ASP A 507 1.66 15.11 10.60
C ASP A 507 2.09 14.35 9.31
N LEU A 508 3.05 13.43 9.42
CA LEU A 508 3.26 12.41 8.40
C LEU A 508 2.05 11.46 8.42
N ILE A 509 1.29 11.44 7.33
CA ILE A 509 0.13 10.57 7.21
C ILE A 509 0.62 9.17 6.85
N ARG A 510 0.20 8.19 7.66
CA ARG A 510 0.33 6.76 7.38
C ARG A 510 -1.05 6.24 7.00
N ASN A 511 -1.20 5.82 5.75
CA ASN A 511 -2.47 5.31 5.26
C ASN A 511 -2.59 3.81 5.58
N PHE A 512 -3.77 3.40 6.01
CA PHE A 512 -4.06 2.00 6.29
C PHE A 512 -4.07 1.15 5.01
N CYS A 513 -4.48 1.70 3.88
CA CYS A 513 -4.51 1.01 2.59
C CYS A 513 -4.09 1.95 1.45
N GLY A 514 -3.76 1.38 0.29
CA GLY A 514 -3.23 2.10 -0.86
C GLY A 514 -1.76 2.53 -0.67
N ALA A 515 -1.41 3.71 -1.18
CA ALA A 515 -0.07 4.30 -0.96
C ALA A 515 0.13 4.58 0.53
N SER A 516 1.21 4.04 1.10
CA SER A 516 1.39 3.97 2.56
C SER A 516 1.59 5.32 3.22
N TYR A 517 2.16 6.30 2.51
CA TYR A 517 2.52 7.58 3.10
C TYR A 517 2.01 8.75 2.30
N SER A 518 1.61 9.84 3.01
CA SER A 518 1.37 11.13 2.39
C SER A 518 2.12 12.22 3.14
N PHE A 519 2.88 12.99 2.39
CA PHE A 519 3.80 14.02 2.88
C PHE A 519 3.18 15.42 2.89
N ARG A 520 1.85 15.51 2.67
CA ARG A 520 1.11 16.77 2.44
C ARG A 520 1.20 17.77 3.58
N TYR A 521 1.24 17.28 4.82
CA TYR A 521 1.10 18.09 6.03
C TYR A 521 2.29 17.95 6.97
N MET A 522 3.33 17.22 6.57
CA MET A 522 4.50 17.01 7.42
C MET A 522 5.04 18.33 7.98
N TYR A 523 5.32 18.29 9.24
CA TYR A 523 5.88 19.40 9.97
C TYR A 523 7.04 18.94 10.86
N MET A 524 8.11 19.72 10.95
CA MET A 524 9.24 19.48 11.84
C MET A 524 9.31 20.62 12.85
N ARG A 525 9.24 20.29 14.14
CA ARG A 525 9.33 21.23 15.27
C ARG A 525 10.71 21.84 15.38
#